data_91be90381fa63432754e82cb1a6282c2
#
_entry.id   91be90381fa63432754e82cb1a6282c2
#
_cell.length_a   1.000
_cell.length_b   1.000
_cell.length_c   1.000
_cell.angle_alpha   90.00
_cell.angle_beta   90.00
_cell.angle_gamma   90.00
#
_symmetry.space_group_name_H-M   'P 1'
#
loop_
_entity.id
_entity.type
_entity.pdbx_description
1 polymer ?
#
loop_
_entity_poly.entity_id
_entity_poly.type
_entity_poly.pdbx_seq_one_letter_code
_entity_poly.pdbx_strand_id
1 'polypeptide(L)'
;MAFDNHPSNITFDMNKYSSIIVAVLVCWSASAGQLKLTLHPAYEDRALALDSLRYSNDAGQTYSISRLSLFLSDFTFQTSKGHFQSFPDSVAWFDVGKRETSLMLPNIPDGAYTSIHFKVGLSEERNKSNPWIHPANHPLNPNVSGLYWNWQGGYIFTAIEGLYREAESKSTKGFSYHFANNHNLTPITIHAPIRMEGSTEILLNLSIDQLLNGEHLIDFVKLGNSTHSRPGDPIATALKKNFESAFSIQAVQSLFPEALSKSNVEALYLPDEYVPAGFNTSRRFPIPGLPKDNPLIQSRVDLGETLFHDKRLSADQSIACASCHRRDAGLSDPNRFSTGVENRKGKRQSMPLFNLAWKNRLFWDGRAATLREQVLMPIQDHLEMDMQLETVVARLQNDKDIQRQFEAAFGAPGVTTEKIALALENFLLTLTSYDSKFDRVLQGKATFTAEEKRGFELFVTENEPRSGRYGADCFHCHGGPLLTDHGFHNNGLDAYPKDVGLRKTTGNPADNGKFATPSLRNIALTAPYMHDGRFETLEEIVEHYSSGIQPSETLDPNLAKHARGGLGLSEADQAALVAFLKTLTDPKLDQTGDRNQTIAATQ
;
A
#
# COMPACT_ATOMS: atom_id res chain seq x y z
N MET A 1 11.14 67.24 45.49
CA MET A 1 10.23 68.39 45.50
C MET A 1 9.00 67.91 44.75
N ALA A 2 8.02 67.42 45.40
CA ALA A 2 6.96 68.07 46.19
C ALA A 2 5.90 68.69 45.27
N PHE A 3 4.71 68.03 45.37
CA PHE A 3 3.38 68.61 45.40
C PHE A 3 2.73 69.07 44.07
N ASP A 4 1.46 68.95 43.78
CA ASP A 4 0.26 68.74 44.62
C ASP A 4 -0.96 68.23 43.78
N ASN A 5 -1.87 67.60 44.49
CA ASN A 5 -3.22 67.22 44.10
C ASN A 5 -4.14 68.42 43.86
N HIS A 6 -5.14 68.33 42.99
CA HIS A 6 -6.56 68.48 43.37
C HIS A 6 -7.54 68.22 42.19
N PRO A 7 -8.75 67.70 42.44
CA PRO A 7 -9.67 67.25 41.43
C PRO A 7 -10.69 68.32 41.06
N SER A 8 -11.08 68.40 39.81
CA SER A 8 -12.24 69.17 39.39
C SER A 8 -13.34 68.28 38.84
N ASN A 9 -14.43 68.24 39.56
CA ASN A 9 -15.74 67.73 39.15
C ASN A 9 -16.23 68.47 37.91
N ILE A 10 -16.55 67.74 36.85
CA ILE A 10 -17.39 68.22 35.74
C ILE A 10 -18.59 67.29 35.63
N THR A 11 -19.75 67.83 36.02
CA THR A 11 -21.07 67.26 35.81
C THR A 11 -21.38 67.30 34.31
N PHE A 12 -21.68 66.12 33.75
CA PHE A 12 -22.20 65.98 32.38
C PHE A 12 -23.74 65.94 32.41
N ASP A 13 -24.29 66.88 31.70
CA ASP A 13 -25.73 67.10 31.45
C ASP A 13 -26.21 66.01 30.45
N MET A 14 -27.16 65.17 30.85
CA MET A 14 -27.83 64.20 29.99
C MET A 14 -29.03 64.86 29.33
N ASN A 15 -28.86 65.32 28.10
CA ASN A 15 -29.99 65.45 27.17
C ASN A 15 -29.54 65.97 25.81
N LYS A 16 -29.10 65.08 24.93
CA LYS A 16 -29.30 65.26 23.48
C LYS A 16 -29.36 63.91 22.81
N TYR A 17 -30.56 63.54 22.44
CA TYR A 17 -30.83 62.35 21.60
C TYR A 17 -30.14 62.51 20.26
N SER A 18 -29.22 61.56 19.96
CA SER A 18 -28.84 61.27 18.59
C SER A 18 -28.98 59.76 18.40
N SER A 19 -29.96 59.41 17.59
CA SER A 19 -30.25 58.03 17.17
C SER A 19 -29.04 57.43 16.45
N ILE A 20 -28.23 56.62 17.12
CA ILE A 20 -27.23 55.78 16.48
C ILE A 20 -27.96 54.50 16.02
N ILE A 21 -28.24 54.43 14.72
CA ILE A 21 -28.64 53.19 14.05
C ILE A 21 -27.41 52.25 14.13
N VAL A 22 -27.43 51.33 15.07
CA VAL A 22 -26.51 50.20 15.07
C VAL A 22 -26.96 49.25 13.94
N ALA A 23 -26.35 49.41 12.78
CA ALA A 23 -26.44 48.39 11.75
C ALA A 23 -25.80 47.12 12.28
N VAL A 24 -26.61 46.19 12.78
CA VAL A 24 -26.18 44.81 13.05
C VAL A 24 -25.85 44.19 11.69
N LEU A 25 -24.57 44.22 11.31
CA LEU A 25 -24.04 43.38 10.26
C LEU A 25 -24.20 41.94 10.74
N VAL A 26 -25.33 41.32 10.40
CA VAL A 26 -25.45 39.84 10.46
C VAL A 26 -24.48 39.31 9.40
N CYS A 27 -23.23 39.06 9.80
CA CYS A 27 -22.37 38.18 9.05
C CYS A 27 -23.07 36.81 9.03
N TRP A 28 -23.77 36.52 7.97
CA TRP A 28 -24.10 35.16 7.64
C TRP A 28 -22.75 34.45 7.39
N SER A 29 -22.23 33.79 8.42
CA SER A 29 -21.23 32.79 8.23
C SER A 29 -21.89 31.71 7.37
N ALA A 30 -21.55 31.65 6.10
CA ALA A 30 -21.93 30.55 5.25
C ALA A 30 -21.49 29.26 5.96
N SER A 31 -22.42 28.39 6.27
CA SER A 31 -22.13 27.09 6.81
C SER A 31 -21.24 26.41 5.76
N ALA A 32 -20.04 26.00 6.15
CA ALA A 32 -19.12 25.29 5.28
C ALA A 32 -19.23 23.80 5.63
N GLY A 33 -19.73 23.03 4.69
CA GLY A 33 -19.87 21.59 4.81
C GLY A 33 -18.60 20.82 4.42
N GLN A 34 -18.67 19.50 4.52
CA GLN A 34 -17.68 18.58 3.97
C GLN A 34 -18.23 17.96 2.70
N LEU A 35 -17.39 17.84 1.68
CA LEU A 35 -17.74 17.12 0.47
C LEU A 35 -16.97 15.80 0.39
N LYS A 36 -17.69 14.71 0.26
CA LYS A 36 -17.14 13.41 -0.11
C LYS A 36 -17.32 13.20 -1.61
N LEU A 37 -16.23 13.01 -2.32
CA LEU A 37 -16.24 12.53 -3.71
C LEU A 37 -16.03 11.03 -3.70
N THR A 38 -16.95 10.26 -4.25
CA THR A 38 -16.84 8.81 -4.35
C THR A 38 -16.82 8.41 -5.81
N LEU A 39 -15.74 7.75 -6.24
CA LEU A 39 -15.61 7.21 -7.59
C LEU A 39 -16.38 5.90 -7.71
N HIS A 40 -17.21 5.81 -8.73
CA HIS A 40 -18.02 4.63 -9.07
C HIS A 40 -17.69 4.18 -10.50
N PRO A 41 -16.66 3.34 -10.72
CA PRO A 41 -16.36 2.83 -12.05
C PRO A 41 -17.47 1.89 -12.52
N ALA A 42 -17.90 2.09 -13.76
CA ALA A 42 -18.95 1.30 -14.37
C ALA A 42 -18.58 0.90 -15.80
N TYR A 43 -19.12 -0.20 -16.26
CA TYR A 43 -19.17 -0.59 -17.67
C TYR A 43 -20.62 -0.55 -18.12
N GLU A 44 -20.93 0.30 -19.11
CA GLU A 44 -22.32 0.70 -19.39
C GLU A 44 -22.96 1.24 -18.10
N ASP A 45 -24.10 0.69 -17.68
CA ASP A 45 -24.81 1.09 -16.46
C ASP A 45 -24.57 0.15 -15.26
N ARG A 46 -23.56 -0.72 -15.33
CA ARG A 46 -23.26 -1.72 -14.29
C ARG A 46 -21.94 -1.43 -13.61
N ALA A 47 -21.91 -1.60 -12.29
CA ALA A 47 -20.68 -1.49 -11.53
C ALA A 47 -19.59 -2.39 -12.09
N LEU A 48 -18.36 -1.86 -12.21
CA LEU A 48 -17.21 -2.61 -12.71
C LEU A 48 -16.91 -3.81 -11.80
N ALA A 49 -16.85 -4.99 -12.40
CA ALA A 49 -16.36 -6.21 -11.74
C ALA A 49 -14.94 -6.50 -12.22
N LEU A 50 -14.00 -6.46 -11.30
CA LEU A 50 -12.60 -6.80 -11.60
C LEU A 50 -12.45 -8.29 -11.94
N ASP A 51 -11.39 -8.60 -12.66
CA ASP A 51 -10.96 -9.96 -13.02
C ASP A 51 -12.03 -10.81 -13.73
N SER A 52 -12.95 -10.14 -14.41
CA SER A 52 -14.05 -10.80 -15.14
C SER A 52 -13.92 -10.56 -16.64
N LEU A 53 -13.57 -11.60 -17.38
CA LEU A 53 -13.43 -11.57 -18.85
C LEU A 53 -14.83 -11.54 -19.50
N ARG A 54 -15.53 -10.40 -19.42
CA ARG A 54 -16.91 -10.21 -19.87
C ARG A 54 -17.15 -8.94 -20.66
N TYR A 55 -16.22 -8.00 -20.63
CA TYR A 55 -16.34 -6.73 -21.34
C TYR A 55 -15.93 -6.90 -22.78
N SER A 56 -16.49 -6.13 -23.67
CA SER A 56 -16.16 -6.19 -25.12
C SER A 56 -15.92 -4.81 -25.68
N ASN A 57 -15.12 -4.74 -26.74
CA ASN A 57 -14.93 -3.53 -27.53
C ASN A 57 -15.36 -3.76 -28.98
N ASP A 58 -15.46 -2.67 -29.76
CA ASP A 58 -15.88 -2.71 -31.17
C ASP A 58 -14.86 -3.36 -32.12
N ALA A 59 -13.65 -3.68 -31.61
CA ALA A 59 -12.71 -4.54 -32.33
C ALA A 59 -13.05 -6.04 -32.21
N GLY A 60 -14.14 -6.41 -31.54
CA GLY A 60 -14.54 -7.79 -31.31
C GLY A 60 -13.72 -8.52 -30.25
N GLN A 61 -12.99 -7.78 -29.41
CA GLN A 61 -12.15 -8.33 -28.37
C GLN A 61 -12.92 -8.36 -27.05
N THR A 62 -12.83 -9.48 -26.33
CA THR A 62 -13.37 -9.59 -24.96
C THR A 62 -12.25 -9.32 -23.96
N TYR A 63 -12.51 -8.54 -22.90
CA TYR A 63 -11.48 -8.19 -21.93
C TYR A 63 -11.99 -8.19 -20.48
N SER A 64 -11.04 -8.22 -19.54
CA SER A 64 -11.24 -7.98 -18.12
C SER A 64 -10.40 -6.80 -17.67
N ILE A 65 -10.79 -6.18 -16.56
CA ILE A 65 -9.97 -5.23 -15.82
C ILE A 65 -9.54 -5.92 -14.53
N SER A 66 -8.23 -6.07 -14.32
CA SER A 66 -7.66 -6.63 -13.09
C SER A 66 -7.19 -5.53 -12.14
N ARG A 67 -6.79 -4.39 -12.68
CA ARG A 67 -6.41 -3.19 -11.94
C ARG A 67 -6.97 -1.94 -12.59
N LEU A 68 -7.57 -1.10 -11.76
CA LEU A 68 -7.93 0.28 -12.10
C LEU A 68 -7.54 1.16 -10.92
N SER A 69 -6.49 1.96 -11.12
CA SER A 69 -5.94 2.83 -10.08
C SER A 69 -5.56 4.16 -10.72
N LEU A 70 -5.99 5.30 -10.14
CA LEU A 70 -5.78 6.61 -10.76
C LEU A 70 -5.68 7.76 -9.76
N PHE A 71 -4.98 8.81 -10.17
CA PHE A 71 -4.97 10.10 -9.49
C PHE A 71 -5.92 11.09 -10.15
N LEU A 72 -6.75 11.75 -9.32
CA LEU A 72 -7.45 12.98 -9.69
C LEU A 72 -6.94 14.11 -8.81
N SER A 73 -6.76 15.30 -9.37
CA SER A 73 -6.19 16.44 -8.65
C SER A 73 -6.85 17.77 -9.01
N ASP A 74 -6.54 18.80 -8.21
CA ASP A 74 -6.86 20.21 -8.45
C ASP A 74 -8.37 20.45 -8.62
N PHE A 75 -9.18 19.95 -7.68
CA PHE A 75 -10.63 20.10 -7.74
C PHE A 75 -11.06 21.56 -7.62
N THR A 76 -11.99 21.97 -8.48
CA THR A 76 -12.58 23.31 -8.52
C THR A 76 -14.06 23.21 -8.84
N PHE A 77 -14.89 23.96 -8.12
CA PHE A 77 -16.33 24.03 -8.30
C PHE A 77 -16.74 25.43 -8.74
N GLN A 78 -17.55 25.54 -9.79
CA GLN A 78 -18.09 26.82 -10.23
C GLN A 78 -19.49 27.03 -9.66
N THR A 79 -19.70 28.13 -8.94
CA THR A 79 -21.01 28.48 -8.42
C THR A 79 -21.95 28.95 -9.55
N SER A 80 -23.26 28.94 -9.31
CA SER A 80 -24.25 29.50 -10.22
C SER A 80 -24.08 30.99 -10.51
N LYS A 81 -23.28 31.71 -9.71
CA LYS A 81 -22.89 33.10 -9.92
C LYS A 81 -21.58 33.27 -10.70
N GLY A 82 -20.98 32.18 -11.16
CA GLY A 82 -19.74 32.20 -11.92
C GLY A 82 -18.45 32.25 -11.08
N HIS A 83 -18.52 32.25 -9.74
CA HIS A 83 -17.34 32.22 -8.88
C HIS A 83 -16.78 30.83 -8.78
N PHE A 84 -15.46 30.72 -8.60
CA PHE A 84 -14.76 29.44 -8.45
C PHE A 84 -14.34 29.21 -7.00
N GLN A 85 -14.67 28.02 -6.48
CA GLN A 85 -14.16 27.50 -5.22
C GLN A 85 -13.11 26.43 -5.57
N SER A 86 -11.85 26.71 -5.30
CA SER A 86 -10.74 25.84 -5.71
C SER A 86 -10.07 25.16 -4.52
N PHE A 87 -9.62 23.92 -4.76
CA PHE A 87 -8.84 23.07 -3.83
C PHE A 87 -7.54 22.65 -4.54
N PRO A 88 -6.58 23.57 -4.77
CA PRO A 88 -5.42 23.32 -5.62
C PRO A 88 -4.49 22.24 -5.05
N ASP A 89 -4.53 22.00 -3.72
CA ASP A 89 -3.71 20.99 -3.06
C ASP A 89 -4.41 19.63 -2.91
N SER A 90 -5.62 19.51 -3.44
CA SER A 90 -6.36 18.25 -3.36
C SER A 90 -5.80 17.22 -4.33
N VAL A 91 -5.51 16.04 -3.79
CA VAL A 91 -5.13 14.85 -4.57
C VAL A 91 -5.97 13.69 -4.06
N ALA A 92 -6.75 13.11 -4.94
CA ALA A 92 -7.43 11.86 -4.72
C ALA A 92 -6.65 10.73 -5.38
N TRP A 93 -6.46 9.65 -4.68
CA TRP A 93 -6.07 8.38 -5.24
C TRP A 93 -7.24 7.42 -5.12
N PHE A 94 -7.63 6.88 -6.26
CA PHE A 94 -8.68 5.88 -6.34
C PHE A 94 -8.08 4.57 -6.81
N ASP A 95 -8.39 3.48 -6.09
CA ASP A 95 -7.96 2.12 -6.44
C ASP A 95 -9.11 1.15 -6.16
N VAL A 96 -9.67 0.61 -7.22
CA VAL A 96 -10.87 -0.23 -7.14
C VAL A 96 -10.58 -1.55 -6.42
N GLY A 97 -9.41 -2.13 -6.66
CA GLY A 97 -8.98 -3.38 -6.02
C GLY A 97 -8.75 -3.23 -4.52
N LYS A 98 -8.22 -2.08 -4.11
CA LYS A 98 -7.97 -1.75 -2.69
C LYS A 98 -9.19 -1.12 -2.00
N ARG A 99 -10.29 -0.90 -2.72
CA ARG A 99 -11.50 -0.20 -2.25
C ARG A 99 -11.26 1.23 -1.78
N GLU A 100 -10.19 1.84 -2.26
CA GLU A 100 -9.92 3.26 -2.06
C GLU A 100 -10.68 4.03 -3.15
N THR A 101 -11.91 4.41 -2.85
CA THR A 101 -12.83 4.98 -3.85
C THR A 101 -13.37 6.35 -3.44
N SER A 102 -12.85 6.99 -2.40
CA SER A 102 -13.37 8.29 -1.96
C SER A 102 -12.30 9.30 -1.55
N LEU A 103 -12.61 10.59 -1.70
CA LEU A 103 -11.86 11.75 -1.24
C LEU A 103 -12.77 12.65 -0.40
N MET A 104 -12.26 13.14 0.74
CA MET A 104 -12.92 14.17 1.54
C MET A 104 -12.32 15.55 1.25
N LEU A 105 -13.15 16.50 0.84
CA LEU A 105 -12.80 17.91 0.70
C LEU A 105 -13.47 18.72 1.81
N PRO A 106 -12.70 19.41 2.67
CA PRO A 106 -13.25 20.20 3.77
C PRO A 106 -13.69 21.60 3.28
N ASN A 107 -14.55 22.23 4.05
CA ASN A 107 -14.87 23.68 3.92
C ASN A 107 -15.43 24.08 2.55
N ILE A 108 -16.34 23.28 1.98
CA ILE A 108 -17.10 23.69 0.79
C ILE A 108 -18.30 24.52 1.24
N PRO A 109 -18.46 25.76 0.76
CA PRO A 109 -19.63 26.58 1.09
C PRO A 109 -20.92 25.94 0.57
N ASP A 110 -21.98 26.03 1.39
CA ASP A 110 -23.32 25.67 0.95
C ASP A 110 -23.76 26.55 -0.23
N GLY A 111 -24.44 25.95 -1.20
CA GLY A 111 -24.91 26.70 -2.36
C GLY A 111 -25.16 25.86 -3.60
N ALA A 112 -25.53 26.56 -4.68
CA ALA A 112 -25.73 25.97 -5.99
C ALA A 112 -24.47 26.13 -6.85
N TYR A 113 -24.02 25.03 -7.42
CA TYR A 113 -22.88 24.94 -8.33
C TYR A 113 -23.35 24.41 -9.69
N THR A 114 -22.64 24.80 -10.75
CA THR A 114 -22.99 24.47 -12.14
C THR A 114 -21.98 23.53 -12.81
N SER A 115 -20.81 23.39 -12.23
CA SER A 115 -19.78 22.47 -12.75
C SER A 115 -18.76 22.08 -11.70
N ILE A 116 -18.16 20.92 -11.90
CA ILE A 116 -16.95 20.44 -11.24
C ILE A 116 -15.82 20.34 -12.27
N HIS A 117 -14.64 20.78 -11.89
CA HIS A 117 -13.43 20.70 -12.68
C HIS A 117 -12.37 19.96 -11.86
N PHE A 118 -11.60 19.09 -12.50
CA PHE A 118 -10.46 18.40 -11.92
C PHE A 118 -9.50 17.94 -13.03
N LYS A 119 -8.40 17.31 -12.67
CA LYS A 119 -7.45 16.78 -13.64
C LYS A 119 -7.24 15.28 -13.41
N VAL A 120 -7.18 14.49 -14.48
CA VAL A 120 -6.63 13.14 -14.44
C VAL A 120 -5.12 13.28 -14.46
N GLY A 121 -4.48 12.91 -13.35
CA GLY A 121 -3.05 13.06 -13.14
C GLY A 121 -2.66 14.13 -12.13
N LEU A 122 -1.39 14.52 -12.15
CA LEU A 122 -0.77 15.44 -11.21
C LEU A 122 -0.11 16.60 -11.95
N SER A 123 -0.10 17.78 -11.34
CA SER A 123 0.66 18.93 -11.86
C SER A 123 2.14 18.57 -12.02
N GLU A 124 2.84 19.28 -12.92
CA GLU A 124 4.27 19.03 -13.18
C GLU A 124 5.12 19.13 -11.93
N GLU A 125 4.82 20.09 -11.06
CA GLU A 125 5.52 20.26 -9.78
C GLU A 125 5.38 19.03 -8.89
N ARG A 126 4.15 18.53 -8.71
CA ARG A 126 3.89 17.32 -7.92
C ARG A 126 4.45 16.06 -8.56
N ASN A 127 4.33 15.95 -9.88
CA ASN A 127 4.83 14.79 -10.60
C ASN A 127 6.36 14.65 -10.50
N LYS A 128 7.08 15.77 -10.37
CA LYS A 128 8.53 15.80 -10.21
C LYS A 128 8.99 15.87 -8.74
N SER A 129 8.06 16.00 -7.78
CA SER A 129 8.40 16.08 -6.36
C SER A 129 9.00 14.77 -5.85
N ASN A 130 9.75 14.87 -4.74
CA ASN A 130 10.25 13.68 -4.07
C ASN A 130 9.07 12.90 -3.42
N PRO A 131 8.72 11.71 -3.90
CA PRO A 131 7.54 10.98 -3.41
C PRO A 131 7.69 10.49 -1.96
N TRP A 132 8.92 10.41 -1.46
CA TRP A 132 9.24 9.85 -0.15
C TRP A 132 9.09 10.83 1.01
N ILE A 133 8.77 12.11 0.73
CA ILE A 133 8.45 13.09 1.77
C ILE A 133 7.02 12.93 2.30
N HIS A 134 6.19 12.15 1.61
CA HIS A 134 4.79 11.97 1.97
C HIS A 134 4.60 10.92 3.07
N PRO A 135 3.69 11.16 4.04
CA PRO A 135 3.34 10.19 5.07
C PRO A 135 2.86 8.84 4.50
N ALA A 136 2.94 7.78 5.34
CA ALA A 136 2.61 6.41 4.95
C ALA A 136 1.16 6.21 4.45
N ASN A 137 0.26 7.10 4.82
CA ASN A 137 -1.15 7.07 4.40
C ASN A 137 -1.48 8.10 3.32
N HIS A 138 -0.48 8.83 2.82
CA HIS A 138 -0.72 9.86 1.82
C HIS A 138 -0.82 9.25 0.42
N PRO A 139 -1.76 9.65 -0.44
CA PRO A 139 -1.94 9.12 -1.79
C PRO A 139 -0.68 9.15 -2.67
N LEU A 140 0.14 10.20 -2.52
CA LEU A 140 1.39 10.35 -3.27
C LEU A 140 2.56 9.53 -2.70
N ASN A 141 2.36 8.77 -1.63
CA ASN A 141 3.37 7.82 -1.17
C ASN A 141 3.33 6.58 -2.08
N PRO A 142 4.42 6.21 -2.77
CA PRO A 142 4.44 5.08 -3.69
C PRO A 142 4.04 3.75 -3.08
N ASN A 143 4.30 3.53 -1.79
CA ASN A 143 3.90 2.30 -1.12
C ASN A 143 2.40 2.22 -0.82
N VAL A 144 1.71 3.35 -0.88
CA VAL A 144 0.24 3.42 -0.76
C VAL A 144 -0.39 3.18 -2.11
N SER A 145 -0.04 4.00 -3.09
CA SER A 145 -0.69 3.97 -4.40
C SER A 145 -0.11 2.91 -5.36
N GLY A 146 1.19 2.60 -5.25
CA GLY A 146 1.87 1.77 -6.27
C GLY A 146 1.94 2.44 -7.64
N LEU A 147 1.77 3.76 -7.71
CA LEU A 147 1.69 4.54 -8.94
C LEU A 147 2.89 5.49 -9.10
N TYR A 148 4.11 4.97 -8.96
CA TYR A 148 5.33 5.78 -9.15
C TYR A 148 6.43 4.98 -9.83
N TRP A 149 7.04 5.58 -10.86
CA TRP A 149 8.20 5.00 -11.54
C TRP A 149 9.51 5.49 -10.95
N ASN A 150 10.19 4.65 -10.22
CA ASN A 150 11.52 4.98 -9.68
C ASN A 150 12.57 5.21 -10.79
N TRP A 151 12.44 4.52 -11.91
CA TRP A 151 13.38 4.56 -13.03
C TRP A 151 13.20 5.77 -13.94
N GLN A 152 11.98 6.31 -14.03
CA GLN A 152 11.67 7.48 -14.86
C GLN A 152 11.54 8.76 -14.02
N GLY A 153 11.30 8.63 -12.71
CA GLY A 153 11.13 9.75 -11.79
C GLY A 153 9.81 10.49 -12.02
N GLY A 154 8.68 9.81 -11.82
CA GLY A 154 7.36 10.42 -11.97
C GLY A 154 6.22 9.47 -11.65
N TYR A 155 5.02 10.04 -11.46
CA TYR A 155 3.84 9.27 -11.13
C TYR A 155 3.14 8.72 -12.38
N ILE A 156 2.58 7.53 -12.24
CA ILE A 156 1.57 6.98 -13.15
C ILE A 156 0.25 7.65 -12.81
N PHE A 157 -0.35 8.35 -13.76
CA PHE A 157 -1.61 9.06 -13.54
C PHE A 157 -2.81 8.11 -13.48
N THR A 158 -2.76 7.07 -14.34
CA THR A 158 -3.75 5.99 -14.31
C THR A 158 -3.08 4.68 -14.73
N ALA A 159 -3.30 3.62 -13.95
CA ALA A 159 -2.96 2.25 -14.32
C ALA A 159 -4.24 1.48 -14.65
N ILE A 160 -4.32 0.92 -15.85
CA ILE A 160 -5.40 0.05 -16.32
C ILE A 160 -4.75 -1.25 -16.79
N GLU A 161 -4.98 -2.33 -16.09
CA GLU A 161 -4.36 -3.63 -16.37
C GLU A 161 -5.43 -4.71 -16.44
N GLY A 162 -5.20 -5.73 -17.25
CA GLY A 162 -6.16 -6.81 -17.39
C GLY A 162 -5.76 -7.84 -18.45
N LEU A 163 -6.72 -8.70 -18.76
CA LEU A 163 -6.58 -9.71 -19.80
C LEU A 163 -7.52 -9.40 -20.95
N TYR A 164 -7.12 -9.75 -22.17
CA TYR A 164 -7.98 -9.69 -23.34
C TYR A 164 -7.89 -10.96 -24.18
N ARG A 165 -8.91 -11.21 -24.99
CA ARG A 165 -9.01 -12.32 -25.90
C ARG A 165 -9.60 -11.84 -27.24
N GLU A 166 -8.97 -12.21 -28.34
CA GLU A 166 -9.46 -11.97 -29.69
C GLU A 166 -10.67 -12.87 -29.99
N ALA A 167 -11.58 -12.43 -30.85
CA ALA A 167 -12.88 -13.09 -31.09
C ALA A 167 -12.78 -14.60 -31.41
N GLU A 168 -11.78 -15.01 -32.17
CA GLU A 168 -11.61 -16.41 -32.58
C GLU A 168 -10.55 -17.17 -31.76
N SER A 169 -9.91 -16.50 -30.78
CA SER A 169 -8.85 -17.10 -29.97
C SER A 169 -9.40 -17.75 -28.72
N LYS A 170 -8.82 -18.90 -28.35
CA LYS A 170 -9.05 -19.51 -27.03
C LYS A 170 -8.04 -19.06 -25.98
N SER A 171 -6.95 -18.41 -26.39
CA SER A 171 -5.91 -17.92 -25.50
C SER A 171 -6.18 -16.48 -25.08
N THR A 172 -5.95 -16.19 -23.81
CA THR A 172 -5.93 -14.83 -23.26
C THR A 172 -4.52 -14.26 -23.28
N LYS A 173 -4.43 -12.94 -23.44
CA LYS A 173 -3.17 -12.17 -23.37
C LYS A 173 -3.35 -11.07 -22.33
N GLY A 174 -2.27 -10.67 -21.66
CA GLY A 174 -2.27 -9.52 -20.77
C GLY A 174 -2.20 -8.19 -21.51
N PHE A 175 -2.76 -7.16 -20.89
CA PHE A 175 -2.47 -5.77 -21.25
C PHE A 175 -2.20 -4.93 -20.00
N SER A 176 -1.35 -3.90 -20.18
CA SER A 176 -0.93 -3.00 -19.11
C SER A 176 -0.78 -1.58 -19.64
N TYR A 177 -1.73 -0.72 -19.33
CA TYR A 177 -1.73 0.67 -19.77
C TYR A 177 -1.44 1.59 -18.58
N HIS A 178 -0.23 2.14 -18.58
CA HIS A 178 0.21 3.12 -17.60
C HIS A 178 0.18 4.51 -18.22
N PHE A 179 -0.91 5.22 -18.01
CA PHE A 179 -1.10 6.59 -18.48
C PHE A 179 -0.37 7.56 -17.53
N ALA A 180 0.60 8.29 -18.03
CA ALA A 180 1.56 9.07 -17.24
C ALA A 180 2.12 10.25 -18.04
N ASN A 181 3.07 10.97 -17.44
CA ASN A 181 3.81 12.10 -18.01
C ASN A 181 3.00 13.40 -18.14
N ASN A 182 3.67 14.54 -17.92
CA ASN A 182 3.03 15.86 -17.85
C ASN A 182 2.22 16.25 -19.09
N HIS A 183 2.64 15.82 -20.30
CA HIS A 183 1.92 16.12 -21.54
C HIS A 183 0.57 15.38 -21.64
N ASN A 184 0.37 14.37 -20.82
CA ASN A 184 -0.88 13.62 -20.72
C ASN A 184 -1.79 14.09 -19.58
N LEU A 185 -1.38 15.09 -18.80
CA LEU A 185 -2.27 15.70 -17.80
C LEU A 185 -3.57 16.15 -18.48
N THR A 186 -4.71 15.60 -18.06
CA THR A 186 -5.98 15.79 -18.74
C THR A 186 -6.97 16.56 -17.86
N PRO A 187 -7.32 17.80 -18.22
CA PRO A 187 -8.36 18.54 -17.52
C PRO A 187 -9.74 17.96 -17.86
N ILE A 188 -10.57 17.81 -16.85
CA ILE A 188 -11.96 17.35 -16.95
C ILE A 188 -12.89 18.44 -16.46
N THR A 189 -13.98 18.66 -17.18
CA THR A 189 -15.07 19.53 -16.76
C THR A 189 -16.39 18.81 -16.90
N ILE A 190 -17.14 18.72 -15.81
CA ILE A 190 -18.48 18.14 -15.82
C ILE A 190 -19.47 19.26 -15.50
N HIS A 191 -20.34 19.58 -16.46
CA HIS A 191 -21.43 20.51 -16.29
C HIS A 191 -22.65 19.79 -15.74
N ALA A 192 -23.02 20.08 -14.50
CA ALA A 192 -24.18 19.52 -13.84
C ALA A 192 -24.69 20.46 -12.74
N PRO A 193 -25.99 20.53 -12.48
CA PRO A 193 -26.52 21.22 -11.32
C PRO A 193 -26.14 20.43 -10.05
N ILE A 194 -25.34 21.07 -9.18
CA ILE A 194 -24.88 20.48 -7.93
C ILE A 194 -25.37 21.38 -6.79
N ARG A 195 -26.07 20.82 -5.81
CA ARG A 195 -26.49 21.52 -4.62
C ARG A 195 -25.74 21.00 -3.41
N MET A 196 -24.97 21.88 -2.78
CA MET A 196 -24.24 21.59 -1.55
C MET A 196 -25.05 22.11 -0.37
N GLU A 197 -25.36 21.23 0.58
CA GLU A 197 -26.07 21.55 1.83
C GLU A 197 -25.44 20.76 2.97
N GLY A 198 -24.67 21.45 3.82
CA GLY A 198 -23.91 20.81 4.89
C GLY A 198 -22.92 19.77 4.35
N SER A 199 -22.94 18.57 4.91
CA SER A 199 -22.09 17.47 4.41
C SER A 199 -22.77 16.77 3.23
N THR A 200 -22.11 16.78 2.07
CA THR A 200 -22.64 16.28 0.79
C THR A 200 -21.72 15.21 0.21
N GLU A 201 -22.29 14.21 -0.46
CA GLU A 201 -21.55 13.24 -1.26
C GLU A 201 -21.91 13.40 -2.74
N ILE A 202 -20.87 13.43 -3.59
CA ILE A 202 -21.00 13.33 -5.05
C ILE A 202 -20.51 11.95 -5.47
N LEU A 203 -21.38 11.17 -6.11
CA LEU A 203 -21.00 9.94 -6.78
C LEU A 203 -20.53 10.27 -8.20
N LEU A 204 -19.22 10.14 -8.42
CA LEU A 204 -18.57 10.40 -9.70
C LEU A 204 -18.45 9.09 -10.46
N ASN A 205 -19.16 8.96 -11.57
CA ASN A 205 -19.06 7.79 -12.44
C ASN A 205 -17.83 7.90 -13.34
N LEU A 206 -17.12 6.78 -13.52
CA LEU A 206 -16.09 6.58 -14.55
C LEU A 206 -16.54 5.44 -15.47
N SER A 207 -16.93 5.76 -16.70
CA SER A 207 -17.37 4.80 -17.70
C SER A 207 -16.17 4.12 -18.37
N ILE A 208 -15.99 2.83 -18.11
CA ILE A 208 -14.89 2.02 -18.66
C ILE A 208 -15.12 1.73 -20.14
N ASP A 209 -16.36 1.58 -20.56
CA ASP A 209 -16.74 1.43 -21.97
C ASP A 209 -16.38 2.71 -22.75
N GLN A 210 -16.68 3.90 -22.24
CA GLN A 210 -16.24 5.14 -22.87
C GLN A 210 -14.72 5.29 -22.88
N LEU A 211 -14.03 4.81 -21.83
CA LEU A 211 -12.58 4.92 -21.72
C LEU A 211 -11.84 4.00 -22.69
N LEU A 212 -12.30 2.77 -22.91
CA LEU A 212 -11.62 1.76 -23.73
C LEU A 212 -12.29 1.52 -25.09
N ASN A 213 -13.58 1.85 -25.24
CA ASN A 213 -14.39 1.66 -26.43
C ASN A 213 -15.17 2.93 -26.83
N GLY A 214 -14.66 4.10 -26.44
CA GLY A 214 -15.25 5.39 -26.78
C GLY A 214 -14.95 5.86 -28.21
N GLU A 215 -14.99 7.17 -28.45
CA GLU A 215 -14.70 7.77 -29.76
C GLU A 215 -13.36 7.31 -30.34
N HIS A 216 -12.36 7.08 -29.48
CA HIS A 216 -11.04 6.54 -29.82
C HIS A 216 -10.91 5.11 -29.31
N LEU A 217 -11.33 4.15 -30.16
CA LEU A 217 -11.27 2.73 -29.85
C LEU A 217 -9.87 2.26 -29.45
N ILE A 218 -9.74 1.62 -28.29
CA ILE A 218 -8.53 0.92 -27.86
C ILE A 218 -8.57 -0.51 -28.40
N ASP A 219 -7.91 -0.71 -29.55
CA ASP A 219 -7.72 -2.05 -30.14
C ASP A 219 -6.43 -2.64 -29.56
N PHE A 220 -6.54 -3.65 -28.68
CA PHE A 220 -5.42 -4.29 -27.99
C PHE A 220 -4.41 -4.95 -28.93
N VAL A 221 -4.81 -5.28 -30.15
CA VAL A 221 -3.93 -5.90 -31.15
C VAL A 221 -3.26 -4.86 -32.03
N LYS A 222 -4.04 -3.91 -32.56
CA LYS A 222 -3.52 -2.90 -33.52
C LYS A 222 -2.69 -1.82 -32.83
N LEU A 223 -3.17 -1.30 -31.70
CA LEU A 223 -2.47 -0.26 -30.96
C LEU A 223 -1.38 -0.86 -30.04
N GLY A 224 -1.58 -2.11 -29.59
CA GLY A 224 -0.69 -2.81 -28.68
C GLY A 224 -1.32 -3.05 -27.31
N ASN A 225 -0.68 -3.89 -26.53
CA ASN A 225 -1.15 -4.32 -25.22
C ASN A 225 -0.40 -3.69 -24.04
N SER A 226 0.47 -2.71 -24.29
CA SER A 226 1.23 -2.01 -23.26
C SER A 226 1.51 -0.57 -23.67
N THR A 227 1.48 0.35 -22.71
CA THR A 227 1.95 1.73 -22.88
C THR A 227 2.55 2.31 -21.61
N HIS A 228 3.59 3.13 -21.79
CA HIS A 228 4.20 4.00 -20.77
C HIS A 228 4.05 5.48 -21.13
N SER A 229 3.09 5.80 -22.00
CA SER A 229 2.65 7.15 -22.32
C SER A 229 3.74 8.09 -22.84
N ARG A 230 4.63 7.61 -23.70
CA ARG A 230 5.62 8.47 -24.36
C ARG A 230 4.94 9.49 -25.29
N PRO A 231 5.61 10.60 -25.59
CA PRO A 231 5.12 11.51 -26.62
C PRO A 231 4.86 10.78 -27.94
N GLY A 232 3.64 10.94 -28.48
CA GLY A 232 3.22 10.27 -29.74
C GLY A 232 2.72 8.82 -29.57
N ASP A 233 2.63 8.30 -28.33
CA ASP A 233 2.04 6.99 -28.07
C ASP A 233 0.55 6.98 -28.44
N PRO A 234 0.10 6.09 -29.36
CA PRO A 234 -1.27 6.10 -29.83
C PRO A 234 -2.28 5.69 -28.77
N ILE A 235 -1.92 4.77 -27.84
CA ILE A 235 -2.78 4.34 -26.74
C ILE A 235 -2.97 5.49 -25.75
N ALA A 236 -1.89 6.15 -25.34
CA ALA A 236 -1.96 7.28 -24.43
C ALA A 236 -2.75 8.45 -25.05
N THR A 237 -2.59 8.69 -26.36
CA THR A 237 -3.35 9.71 -27.09
C THR A 237 -4.85 9.40 -27.11
N ALA A 238 -5.23 8.14 -27.37
CA ALA A 238 -6.61 7.70 -27.35
C ALA A 238 -7.21 7.78 -25.94
N LEU A 239 -6.51 7.27 -24.92
CA LEU A 239 -6.95 7.35 -23.52
C LEU A 239 -7.16 8.81 -23.07
N LYS A 240 -6.23 9.71 -23.42
CA LYS A 240 -6.35 11.13 -23.09
C LYS A 240 -7.65 11.73 -23.61
N LYS A 241 -8.01 11.44 -24.85
CA LYS A 241 -9.23 11.90 -25.51
C LYS A 241 -10.48 11.27 -24.88
N ASN A 242 -10.44 9.97 -24.65
CA ASN A 242 -11.56 9.25 -24.06
C ASN A 242 -11.84 9.70 -22.62
N PHE A 243 -10.82 10.09 -21.83
CA PHE A 243 -11.04 10.65 -20.49
C PHE A 243 -11.92 11.89 -20.50
N GLU A 244 -11.88 12.73 -21.56
CA GLU A 244 -12.68 13.95 -21.67
C GLU A 244 -14.20 13.67 -21.59
N SER A 245 -14.65 12.47 -22.00
CA SER A 245 -16.06 12.04 -22.00
C SER A 245 -16.39 10.91 -20.99
N ALA A 246 -15.37 10.28 -20.38
CA ALA A 246 -15.58 9.11 -19.54
C ALA A 246 -16.16 9.41 -18.14
N PHE A 247 -16.14 10.68 -17.68
CA PHE A 247 -16.61 11.06 -16.37
C PHE A 247 -17.99 11.72 -16.41
N SER A 248 -18.85 11.35 -15.44
CA SER A 248 -20.16 11.98 -15.22
C SER A 248 -20.54 11.99 -13.73
N ILE A 249 -21.50 12.83 -13.33
CA ILE A 249 -22.08 12.77 -11.97
C ILE A 249 -23.26 11.81 -11.99
N GLN A 250 -23.18 10.75 -11.21
CA GLN A 250 -24.25 9.79 -11.05
C GLN A 250 -25.32 10.26 -10.05
N ALA A 251 -24.87 10.83 -8.92
CA ALA A 251 -25.76 11.33 -7.88
C ALA A 251 -25.08 12.40 -7.01
N VAL A 252 -25.90 13.25 -6.41
CA VAL A 252 -25.53 14.18 -5.35
C VAL A 252 -26.47 13.92 -4.18
N GLN A 253 -25.94 13.55 -3.01
CA GLN A 253 -26.73 13.16 -1.86
C GLN A 253 -26.18 13.72 -0.55
N SER A 254 -27.03 13.86 0.47
CA SER A 254 -26.58 14.29 1.80
C SER A 254 -25.81 13.18 2.51
N LEU A 255 -24.67 13.54 3.14
CA LEU A 255 -23.96 12.68 4.05
C LEU A 255 -24.57 12.78 5.45
N PHE A 256 -24.98 11.65 6.03
CA PHE A 256 -25.41 11.62 7.42
C PHE A 256 -24.22 11.68 8.39
N PRO A 257 -24.33 12.35 9.56
CA PRO A 257 -23.21 12.59 10.47
C PRO A 257 -22.51 11.37 11.05
N GLU A 258 -23.13 10.19 11.02
CA GLU A 258 -22.54 8.94 11.57
C GLU A 258 -21.25 8.48 10.89
N ALA A 259 -20.95 8.96 9.68
CA ALA A 259 -19.73 8.62 8.94
C ALA A 259 -18.51 9.48 9.33
N LEU A 260 -18.64 10.44 10.24
CA LEU A 260 -17.64 11.49 10.50
C LEU A 260 -16.96 11.42 11.87
N SER A 261 -17.23 10.38 12.68
CA SER A 261 -16.53 10.26 13.97
C SER A 261 -15.06 9.91 13.76
N LYS A 262 -14.19 10.92 13.84
CA LYS A 262 -12.77 10.66 14.14
C LYS A 262 -12.73 10.06 15.54
N SER A 263 -12.57 8.75 15.66
CA SER A 263 -12.27 8.12 16.93
C SER A 263 -10.94 8.70 17.43
N ASN A 264 -10.95 9.42 18.54
CA ASN A 264 -9.77 9.61 19.36
C ASN A 264 -9.39 8.21 19.85
N VAL A 265 -8.42 7.61 19.19
CA VAL A 265 -7.90 6.30 19.61
C VAL A 265 -7.05 6.54 20.84
N GLU A 266 -7.56 6.11 22.00
CA GLU A 266 -6.82 6.16 23.26
C GLU A 266 -5.78 5.02 23.31
N ALA A 267 -4.61 5.30 23.87
CA ALA A 267 -3.57 4.29 23.99
C ALA A 267 -3.98 3.23 25.05
N LEU A 268 -3.90 1.95 24.64
CA LEU A 268 -4.28 0.83 25.50
C LEU A 268 -3.22 0.59 26.59
N TYR A 269 -3.67 0.49 27.84
CA TYR A 269 -2.82 0.12 28.99
C TYR A 269 -1.52 0.93 29.06
N LEU A 270 -1.59 2.25 28.93
CA LEU A 270 -0.41 3.10 28.98
C LEU A 270 0.09 3.22 30.43
N PRO A 271 1.35 2.86 30.74
CA PRO A 271 1.93 3.11 32.06
C PRO A 271 2.03 4.62 32.34
N ASP A 272 1.93 5.01 33.62
CA ASP A 272 2.07 6.41 34.02
C ASP A 272 3.44 6.99 33.63
N GLU A 273 4.49 6.16 33.74
CA GLU A 273 5.84 6.47 33.29
C GLU A 273 6.36 5.36 32.34
N TYR A 274 6.93 5.73 31.20
CA TYR A 274 7.52 4.78 30.27
C TYR A 274 8.65 5.40 29.43
N VAL A 275 9.52 4.55 28.91
CA VAL A 275 10.56 4.92 27.96
C VAL A 275 10.06 4.58 26.55
N PRO A 276 9.93 5.56 25.63
CA PRO A 276 9.63 5.26 24.23
C PRO A 276 10.71 4.39 23.60
N ALA A 277 10.31 3.35 22.89
CA ALA A 277 11.24 2.55 22.12
C ALA A 277 11.65 3.27 20.83
N GLY A 278 12.92 3.13 20.46
CA GLY A 278 13.43 3.67 19.20
C GLY A 278 12.86 2.92 17.99
N PHE A 279 12.39 3.67 17.00
CA PHE A 279 12.03 3.13 15.69
C PHE A 279 13.06 3.59 14.66
N ASN A 280 13.95 2.67 14.28
CA ASN A 280 15.04 2.97 13.36
C ASN A 280 14.68 2.59 11.93
N THR A 281 14.81 3.54 11.00
CA THR A 281 14.48 3.32 9.59
C THR A 281 15.27 4.26 8.69
N SER A 282 15.26 4.01 7.39
CA SER A 282 15.83 4.92 6.39
C SER A 282 14.91 6.12 6.18
N ARG A 283 15.51 7.30 5.98
CA ARG A 283 14.78 8.51 5.52
C ARG A 283 14.12 8.35 4.16
N ARG A 284 14.49 7.30 3.41
CA ARG A 284 13.89 6.95 2.11
C ARG A 284 12.65 6.08 2.26
N PHE A 285 12.43 5.50 3.44
CA PHE A 285 11.22 4.74 3.70
C PHE A 285 10.06 5.69 4.00
N PRO A 286 8.85 5.34 3.62
CA PRO A 286 7.69 6.10 4.03
C PRO A 286 7.55 6.09 5.56
N ILE A 287 6.87 7.09 6.10
CA ILE A 287 6.53 7.10 7.52
C ILE A 287 5.58 5.93 7.77
N PRO A 288 5.90 4.99 8.67
CA PRO A 288 5.04 3.84 8.93
C PRO A 288 3.75 4.26 9.64
N GLY A 289 2.67 3.54 9.39
CA GLY A 289 1.43 3.67 10.14
C GLY A 289 1.50 2.92 11.46
N LEU A 290 2.31 3.38 12.42
CA LEU A 290 2.38 2.72 13.73
C LEU A 290 1.04 2.81 14.47
N PRO A 291 0.62 1.76 15.22
CA PRO A 291 -0.63 1.74 15.97
C PRO A 291 -0.67 2.87 17.02
N LYS A 292 -1.67 3.73 16.94
CA LYS A 292 -1.83 4.83 17.90
C LYS A 292 -2.27 4.34 19.28
N ASP A 293 -3.01 3.25 19.31
CA ASP A 293 -3.49 2.58 20.53
C ASP A 293 -2.42 1.74 21.22
N ASN A 294 -1.31 1.43 20.52
CA ASN A 294 -0.19 0.66 21.06
C ASN A 294 1.14 1.34 20.74
N PRO A 295 1.46 2.49 21.35
CA PRO A 295 2.72 3.19 21.10
C PRO A 295 3.92 2.28 21.41
N LEU A 296 5.02 2.49 20.70
CA LEU A 296 6.25 1.73 20.93
C LEU A 296 6.86 2.12 22.27
N ILE A 297 6.85 1.20 23.22
CA ILE A 297 7.36 1.35 24.57
C ILE A 297 8.46 0.30 24.80
N GLN A 298 9.61 0.71 25.35
CA GLN A 298 10.77 -0.18 25.49
C GLN A 298 10.43 -1.44 26.29
N SER A 299 9.74 -1.32 27.41
CA SER A 299 9.32 -2.48 28.22
C SER A 299 8.35 -3.42 27.50
N ARG A 300 7.53 -2.91 26.56
CA ARG A 300 6.69 -3.77 25.70
C ARG A 300 7.53 -4.50 24.66
N VAL A 301 8.52 -3.82 24.09
CA VAL A 301 9.45 -4.42 23.13
C VAL A 301 10.24 -5.54 23.80
N ASP A 302 10.79 -5.31 25.00
CA ASP A 302 11.57 -6.28 25.75
C ASP A 302 10.72 -7.51 26.14
N LEU A 303 9.49 -7.27 26.61
CA LEU A 303 8.53 -8.34 26.87
C LEU A 303 8.17 -9.10 25.60
N GLY A 304 7.94 -8.39 24.49
CA GLY A 304 7.65 -9.02 23.18
C GLY A 304 8.80 -9.89 22.70
N GLU A 305 10.05 -9.46 22.86
CA GLU A 305 11.23 -10.27 22.55
C GLU A 305 11.30 -11.51 23.45
N THR A 306 11.03 -11.36 24.76
CA THR A 306 10.94 -12.49 25.68
C THR A 306 9.90 -13.51 25.22
N LEU A 307 8.69 -13.06 24.91
CA LEU A 307 7.59 -13.92 24.43
C LEU A 307 7.89 -14.57 23.09
N PHE A 308 8.56 -13.88 22.18
CA PHE A 308 8.95 -14.40 20.87
C PHE A 308 9.88 -15.62 20.96
N HIS A 309 10.69 -15.70 22.03
CA HIS A 309 11.60 -16.81 22.31
C HIS A 309 11.03 -17.83 23.33
N ASP A 310 9.81 -17.59 23.84
CA ASP A 310 9.24 -18.41 24.93
C ASP A 310 8.54 -19.66 24.39
N LYS A 311 9.13 -20.81 24.64
CA LYS A 311 8.57 -22.11 24.26
C LYS A 311 7.30 -22.49 25.01
N ARG A 312 6.98 -21.82 26.12
CA ARG A 312 5.74 -22.05 26.87
C ARG A 312 4.48 -21.69 26.09
N LEU A 313 4.64 -20.97 24.97
CA LEU A 313 3.57 -20.62 24.07
C LEU A 313 3.12 -21.79 23.17
N SER A 314 3.86 -22.92 23.15
CA SER A 314 3.48 -24.13 22.41
C SER A 314 2.97 -25.24 23.34
N ALA A 315 2.18 -26.17 22.79
CA ALA A 315 1.47 -27.20 23.55
C ALA A 315 2.41 -28.06 24.39
N ASP A 316 3.47 -28.55 23.77
CA ASP A 316 4.49 -29.41 24.39
C ASP A 316 5.74 -28.65 24.87
N GLN A 317 5.75 -27.33 24.76
CA GLN A 317 6.85 -26.44 25.12
C GLN A 317 8.14 -26.72 24.33
N SER A 318 8.04 -27.28 23.14
CA SER A 318 9.21 -27.62 22.30
C SER A 318 9.66 -26.47 21.42
N ILE A 319 8.73 -25.62 20.95
CA ILE A 319 8.97 -24.56 19.99
C ILE A 319 8.49 -23.18 20.46
N ALA A 320 9.09 -22.14 19.91
CA ALA A 320 8.72 -20.73 20.05
C ALA A 320 8.64 -20.09 18.65
N CYS A 321 8.22 -18.83 18.53
CA CYS A 321 8.23 -18.11 17.26
C CYS A 321 9.65 -18.11 16.63
N ALA A 322 10.68 -17.90 17.44
CA ALA A 322 12.09 -17.93 17.03
C ALA A 322 12.55 -19.30 16.49
N SER A 323 11.81 -20.39 16.71
CA SER A 323 12.15 -21.71 16.17
C SER A 323 11.98 -21.79 14.65
N CYS A 324 10.98 -21.04 14.10
CA CYS A 324 10.67 -20.99 12.68
C CYS A 324 11.10 -19.66 12.04
N HIS A 325 11.25 -18.58 12.82
CA HIS A 325 11.71 -17.28 12.34
C HIS A 325 13.15 -17.02 12.81
N ARG A 326 14.07 -17.71 12.17
CA ARG A 326 15.48 -17.75 12.55
C ARG A 326 16.23 -16.52 12.05
N ARG A 327 17.06 -15.94 12.90
CA ARG A 327 17.85 -14.76 12.56
C ARG A 327 18.88 -15.03 11.45
N ASP A 328 19.53 -16.19 11.49
CA ASP A 328 20.51 -16.65 10.49
C ASP A 328 19.88 -17.01 9.13
N ALA A 329 18.54 -17.07 9.06
CA ALA A 329 17.76 -17.23 7.83
C ALA A 329 16.92 -15.97 7.51
N GLY A 330 17.40 -14.76 7.86
CA GLY A 330 16.68 -13.53 7.59
C GLY A 330 15.33 -13.41 8.30
N LEU A 331 15.17 -13.98 9.50
CA LEU A 331 13.91 -14.09 10.25
C LEU A 331 12.83 -14.92 9.51
N SER A 332 13.25 -15.89 8.71
CA SER A 332 12.46 -16.90 8.02
C SER A 332 12.90 -18.31 8.47
N ASP A 333 12.33 -19.36 7.90
CA ASP A 333 12.73 -20.74 8.14
C ASP A 333 13.59 -21.24 6.97
N PRO A 334 14.80 -21.80 7.23
CA PRO A 334 15.63 -22.39 6.18
C PRO A 334 15.07 -23.71 5.63
N ASN A 335 14.03 -24.26 6.26
CA ASN A 335 13.34 -25.43 5.75
C ASN A 335 12.17 -25.03 4.86
N ARG A 336 11.87 -25.85 3.86
CA ARG A 336 10.72 -25.67 2.97
C ARG A 336 9.41 -25.46 3.73
N PHE A 337 9.18 -26.26 4.77
CA PHE A 337 8.05 -26.14 5.67
C PHE A 337 8.53 -26.22 7.11
N SER A 338 8.07 -25.28 7.92
CA SER A 338 8.36 -25.27 9.35
C SER A 338 7.84 -26.52 10.05
N THR A 339 8.54 -26.90 11.12
CA THR A 339 8.16 -28.03 11.94
C THR A 339 7.49 -27.51 13.21
N GLY A 340 6.21 -27.80 13.37
CA GLY A 340 5.45 -27.52 14.58
C GLY A 340 5.59 -28.60 15.65
N VAL A 341 4.75 -28.49 16.68
CA VAL A 341 4.65 -29.51 17.74
C VAL A 341 4.36 -30.88 17.18
N GLU A 342 4.80 -31.94 17.87
CA GLU A 342 4.67 -33.35 17.43
C GLU A 342 5.26 -33.61 16.03
N ASN A 343 6.24 -32.79 15.58
CA ASN A 343 6.87 -32.88 14.27
C ASN A 343 5.90 -32.68 13.09
N ARG A 344 4.75 -32.05 13.28
CA ARG A 344 3.82 -31.72 12.20
C ARG A 344 4.45 -30.68 11.27
N LYS A 345 4.16 -30.78 9.98
CA LYS A 345 4.71 -29.87 8.98
C LYS A 345 3.66 -28.83 8.55
N GLY A 346 4.08 -27.57 8.47
CA GLY A 346 3.34 -26.52 7.83
C GLY A 346 3.06 -26.80 6.35
N LYS A 347 2.24 -25.98 5.72
CA LYS A 347 1.87 -26.11 4.30
C LYS A 347 2.49 -25.04 3.41
N ARG A 348 3.02 -23.99 3.99
CA ARG A 348 3.64 -22.86 3.30
C ARG A 348 4.96 -22.52 3.96
N GLN A 349 5.84 -21.93 3.17
CA GLN A 349 7.11 -21.40 3.64
C GLN A 349 6.88 -20.25 4.63
N SER A 350 7.71 -20.16 5.66
CA SER A 350 7.62 -19.14 6.71
C SER A 350 8.12 -17.79 6.19
N MET A 351 7.26 -16.77 6.21
CA MET A 351 7.61 -15.45 5.71
C MET A 351 8.58 -14.72 6.66
N PRO A 352 9.51 -13.91 6.13
CA PRO A 352 10.42 -13.12 6.96
C PRO A 352 9.70 -12.04 7.77
N LEU A 353 10.18 -11.77 8.98
CA LEU A 353 9.57 -10.85 9.95
C LEU A 353 10.28 -9.49 10.05
N PHE A 354 10.77 -8.92 8.98
CA PHE A 354 11.30 -7.55 8.98
C PHE A 354 10.40 -6.58 8.22
N ASN A 355 10.45 -5.29 8.59
CA ASN A 355 9.70 -4.19 7.98
C ASN A 355 8.17 -4.39 8.01
N LEU A 356 7.65 -5.04 9.06
CA LEU A 356 6.22 -5.32 9.20
C LEU A 356 5.38 -4.06 9.44
N ALA A 357 5.99 -2.95 9.89
CA ALA A 357 5.33 -1.66 10.11
C ALA A 357 4.72 -1.05 8.84
N TRP A 358 5.04 -1.55 7.67
CA TRP A 358 4.53 -1.10 6.37
C TRP A 358 3.57 -2.11 5.71
N LYS A 359 3.40 -3.30 6.31
CA LYS A 359 2.47 -4.29 5.75
C LYS A 359 1.02 -3.95 6.12
N ASN A 360 0.14 -4.04 5.14
CA ASN A 360 -1.30 -3.81 5.28
C ASN A 360 -2.12 -5.10 5.42
N ARG A 361 -1.54 -6.25 5.08
CA ARG A 361 -2.09 -7.60 5.27
C ARG A 361 -0.96 -8.60 5.49
N LEU A 362 -1.24 -9.63 6.27
CA LEU A 362 -0.24 -10.60 6.70
C LEU A 362 -0.62 -12.01 6.27
N PHE A 363 0.36 -12.93 6.30
CA PHE A 363 0.39 -14.23 5.64
C PHE A 363 0.40 -14.15 4.11
N TRP A 364 0.74 -15.27 3.46
CA TRP A 364 0.76 -15.40 2.01
C TRP A 364 -0.63 -15.18 1.36
N ASP A 365 -1.71 -15.45 2.08
CA ASP A 365 -3.10 -15.32 1.63
C ASP A 365 -3.83 -14.09 2.19
N GLY A 366 -3.14 -13.21 2.90
CA GLY A 366 -3.70 -11.97 3.41
C GLY A 366 -4.79 -12.14 4.48
N ARG A 367 -4.87 -13.31 5.14
CA ARG A 367 -5.97 -13.66 6.05
C ARG A 367 -5.99 -12.86 7.36
N ALA A 368 -4.86 -12.30 7.80
CA ALA A 368 -4.81 -11.41 8.96
C ALA A 368 -4.73 -9.94 8.51
N ALA A 369 -5.60 -9.10 9.08
CA ALA A 369 -5.70 -7.69 8.76
C ALA A 369 -4.69 -6.83 9.55
N THR A 370 -4.30 -7.28 10.73
CA THR A 370 -3.38 -6.55 11.62
C THR A 370 -2.29 -7.48 12.14
N LEU A 371 -1.15 -6.90 12.53
CA LEU A 371 -0.06 -7.67 13.16
C LEU A 371 -0.50 -8.24 14.51
N ARG A 372 -1.30 -7.49 15.27
CA ARG A 372 -1.90 -7.93 16.55
C ARG A 372 -2.77 -9.18 16.40
N GLU A 373 -3.55 -9.26 15.34
CA GLU A 373 -4.32 -10.46 15.02
C GLU A 373 -3.40 -11.61 14.60
N GLN A 374 -2.42 -11.32 13.73
CA GLN A 374 -1.53 -12.31 13.16
C GLN A 374 -0.72 -13.07 14.22
N VAL A 375 -0.15 -12.38 15.22
CA VAL A 375 0.75 -13.01 16.21
C VAL A 375 0.08 -14.07 17.08
N LEU A 376 -1.24 -14.04 17.20
CA LEU A 376 -2.02 -15.02 17.95
C LEU A 376 -2.39 -16.28 17.15
N MET A 377 -2.36 -16.19 15.82
CA MET A 377 -2.83 -17.28 14.95
C MET A 377 -1.86 -18.49 14.96
N PRO A 378 -0.52 -18.33 14.86
CA PRO A 378 0.41 -19.44 14.95
C PRO A 378 0.37 -20.19 16.29
N ILE A 379 0.06 -19.48 17.39
CA ILE A 379 -0.09 -20.09 18.70
C ILE A 379 -1.22 -21.13 18.69
N GLN A 380 -2.31 -20.85 17.98
CA GLN A 380 -3.51 -21.68 17.93
C GLN A 380 -3.50 -22.70 16.78
N ASP A 381 -2.61 -22.53 15.76
CA ASP A 381 -2.59 -23.44 14.61
C ASP A 381 -2.04 -24.80 15.02
N HIS A 382 -2.82 -25.87 14.76
CA HIS A 382 -2.48 -27.23 15.12
C HIS A 382 -1.25 -27.78 14.36
N LEU A 383 -0.88 -27.21 13.23
CA LEU A 383 0.35 -27.55 12.50
C LEU A 383 1.58 -26.79 13.00
N GLU A 384 1.36 -25.79 13.87
CA GLU A 384 2.41 -24.93 14.43
C GLU A 384 2.52 -25.15 15.94
N MET A 385 1.98 -24.27 16.78
CA MET A 385 2.16 -24.32 18.24
C MET A 385 1.04 -25.05 19.00
N ASP A 386 -0.12 -25.28 18.38
CA ASP A 386 -1.26 -26.10 18.85
C ASP A 386 -1.71 -25.81 20.28
N MET A 387 -1.82 -24.53 20.66
CA MET A 387 -2.08 -24.12 22.02
C MET A 387 -3.32 -23.22 22.15
N GLN A 388 -4.13 -23.47 23.17
CA GLN A 388 -5.23 -22.59 23.55
C GLN A 388 -4.71 -21.34 24.27
N LEU A 389 -5.18 -20.15 23.89
CA LEU A 389 -4.70 -18.86 24.42
C LEU A 389 -4.91 -18.75 25.94
N GLU A 390 -6.01 -19.30 26.46
CA GLU A 390 -6.30 -19.34 27.90
C GLU A 390 -5.25 -20.15 28.67
N THR A 391 -4.76 -21.23 28.08
CA THR A 391 -3.69 -22.05 28.68
C THR A 391 -2.36 -21.30 28.68
N VAL A 392 -2.05 -20.56 27.60
CA VAL A 392 -0.88 -19.68 27.56
C VAL A 392 -0.94 -18.65 28.68
N VAL A 393 -2.07 -17.95 28.82
CA VAL A 393 -2.30 -16.96 29.89
C VAL A 393 -2.07 -17.59 31.26
N ALA A 394 -2.67 -18.75 31.53
CA ALA A 394 -2.52 -19.45 32.80
C ALA A 394 -1.07 -19.86 33.09
N ARG A 395 -0.32 -20.33 32.09
CA ARG A 395 1.11 -20.68 32.24
C ARG A 395 1.95 -19.47 32.60
N LEU A 396 1.79 -18.37 31.84
CA LEU A 396 2.57 -17.16 32.04
C LEU A 396 2.19 -16.45 33.37
N GLN A 397 0.91 -16.50 33.75
CA GLN A 397 0.42 -15.91 35.03
C GLN A 397 1.05 -16.55 36.27
N ASN A 398 1.55 -17.79 36.18
CA ASN A 398 2.21 -18.48 37.29
C ASN A 398 3.69 -18.12 37.46
N ASP A 399 4.28 -17.36 36.55
CA ASP A 399 5.68 -16.91 36.55
C ASP A 399 5.78 -15.47 37.07
N LYS A 400 6.41 -15.29 38.25
CA LYS A 400 6.56 -13.97 38.86
C LYS A 400 7.45 -13.02 38.07
N ASP A 401 8.44 -13.53 37.33
CA ASP A 401 9.34 -12.70 36.53
C ASP A 401 8.62 -12.18 35.31
N ILE A 402 7.84 -13.02 34.66
CA ILE A 402 6.96 -12.60 33.57
C ILE A 402 5.89 -11.63 34.04
N GLN A 403 5.26 -11.87 35.20
CA GLN A 403 4.27 -10.92 35.74
C GLN A 403 4.86 -9.52 35.94
N ARG A 404 6.10 -9.42 36.48
CA ARG A 404 6.80 -8.13 36.61
C ARG A 404 7.06 -7.45 35.27
N GLN A 405 7.40 -8.22 34.24
CA GLN A 405 7.57 -7.67 32.89
C GLN A 405 6.24 -7.15 32.33
N PHE A 406 5.13 -7.87 32.53
CA PHE A 406 3.80 -7.38 32.13
C PHE A 406 3.40 -6.11 32.88
N GLU A 407 3.68 -6.04 34.18
CA GLU A 407 3.39 -4.84 34.99
C GLU A 407 4.21 -3.63 34.51
N ALA A 408 5.50 -3.81 34.21
CA ALA A 408 6.35 -2.76 33.65
C ALA A 408 5.91 -2.32 32.27
N ALA A 409 5.38 -3.24 31.45
CA ALA A 409 4.96 -2.97 30.08
C ALA A 409 3.59 -2.29 29.96
N PHE A 410 2.69 -2.53 30.95
CA PHE A 410 1.28 -2.14 30.85
C PHE A 410 0.75 -1.36 32.06
N GLY A 411 1.61 -1.00 33.01
CA GLY A 411 1.25 -0.21 34.19
C GLY A 411 0.36 -0.93 35.22
N ALA A 412 -0.02 -2.19 34.95
CA ALA A 412 -0.87 -2.98 35.81
C ALA A 412 -0.52 -4.48 35.72
N PRO A 413 -0.57 -5.22 36.83
CA PRO A 413 -0.31 -6.65 36.84
C PRO A 413 -1.37 -7.42 36.02
N GLY A 414 -1.05 -8.66 35.72
CA GLY A 414 -1.93 -9.59 35.03
C GLY A 414 -1.61 -9.78 33.55
N VAL A 415 -1.59 -11.06 33.20
CA VAL A 415 -1.39 -11.53 31.82
C VAL A 415 -2.74 -11.68 31.14
N THR A 416 -2.88 -11.14 29.94
CA THR A 416 -4.06 -11.35 29.09
C THR A 416 -3.61 -11.63 27.66
N THR A 417 -4.45 -12.29 26.87
CA THR A 417 -4.21 -12.53 25.44
C THR A 417 -3.93 -11.22 24.69
N GLU A 418 -4.68 -10.17 25.02
CA GLU A 418 -4.50 -8.86 24.39
C GLU A 418 -3.12 -8.27 24.71
N LYS A 419 -2.70 -8.28 25.99
CA LYS A 419 -1.36 -7.79 26.38
C LYS A 419 -0.23 -8.60 25.75
N ILE A 420 -0.39 -9.92 25.58
CA ILE A 420 0.54 -10.77 24.82
C ILE A 420 0.66 -10.26 23.38
N ALA A 421 -0.48 -10.05 22.72
CA ALA A 421 -0.51 -9.58 21.34
C ALA A 421 0.12 -8.19 21.20
N LEU A 422 -0.18 -7.25 22.12
CA LEU A 422 0.38 -5.90 22.12
C LEU A 422 1.91 -5.89 22.32
N ALA A 423 2.44 -6.76 23.17
CA ALA A 423 3.88 -6.87 23.38
C ALA A 423 4.59 -7.46 22.15
N LEU A 424 4.06 -8.55 21.59
CA LEU A 424 4.59 -9.14 20.35
C LEU A 424 4.51 -8.16 19.18
N GLU A 425 3.42 -7.41 19.03
CA GLU A 425 3.26 -6.36 18.01
C GLU A 425 4.36 -5.30 18.16
N ASN A 426 4.61 -4.78 19.37
CA ASN A 426 5.66 -3.79 19.62
C ASN A 426 7.06 -4.33 19.22
N PHE A 427 7.41 -5.54 19.65
CA PHE A 427 8.69 -6.14 19.30
C PHE A 427 8.85 -6.31 17.78
N LEU A 428 7.88 -6.92 17.13
CA LEU A 428 7.95 -7.21 15.69
C LEU A 428 7.99 -5.93 14.84
N LEU A 429 7.33 -4.85 15.26
CA LEU A 429 7.41 -3.56 14.60
C LEU A 429 8.81 -2.96 14.62
N THR A 430 9.64 -3.26 15.63
CA THR A 430 11.02 -2.77 15.71
C THR A 430 12.01 -3.51 14.81
N LEU A 431 11.61 -4.66 14.24
CA LEU A 431 12.47 -5.44 13.36
C LEU A 431 12.54 -4.79 11.97
N THR A 432 13.51 -3.89 11.78
CA THR A 432 13.66 -3.11 10.55
C THR A 432 14.98 -3.45 9.83
N SER A 433 14.95 -3.46 8.49
CA SER A 433 16.09 -3.68 7.61
C SER A 433 16.14 -2.58 6.54
N TYR A 434 17.21 -1.77 6.53
CA TYR A 434 17.30 -0.56 5.69
C TYR A 434 18.74 -0.13 5.35
N ASP A 435 19.75 -0.96 5.60
CA ASP A 435 21.17 -0.60 5.39
C ASP A 435 21.91 -1.61 4.50
N SER A 436 21.25 -2.11 3.46
CA SER A 436 21.84 -3.00 2.45
C SER A 436 22.87 -2.26 1.57
N LYS A 437 23.68 -3.01 0.79
CA LYS A 437 24.55 -2.40 -0.23
C LYS A 437 23.77 -1.52 -1.20
N PHE A 438 22.58 -1.96 -1.64
CA PHE A 438 21.65 -1.17 -2.45
C PHE A 438 21.32 0.18 -1.80
N ASP A 439 20.94 0.18 -0.51
CA ASP A 439 20.63 1.41 0.21
C ASP A 439 21.84 2.37 0.26
N ARG A 440 23.03 1.82 0.49
CA ARG A 440 24.27 2.60 0.52
C ARG A 440 24.66 3.17 -0.84
N VAL A 441 24.40 2.44 -1.92
CA VAL A 441 24.57 2.96 -3.29
C VAL A 441 23.64 4.13 -3.55
N LEU A 442 22.36 4.01 -3.18
CA LEU A 442 21.38 5.10 -3.31
C LEU A 442 21.74 6.34 -2.46
N GLN A 443 22.54 6.16 -1.38
CA GLN A 443 23.06 7.24 -0.54
C GLN A 443 24.39 7.80 -1.03
N GLY A 444 24.98 7.27 -2.11
CA GLY A 444 26.32 7.63 -2.58
C GLY A 444 27.45 7.11 -1.70
N LYS A 445 27.19 6.14 -0.82
CA LYS A 445 28.16 5.56 0.14
C LYS A 445 28.80 4.27 -0.36
N ALA A 446 28.31 3.71 -1.45
CA ALA A 446 28.85 2.52 -2.11
C ALA A 446 28.63 2.63 -3.62
N THR A 447 29.23 1.70 -4.37
CA THR A 447 29.06 1.59 -5.82
C THR A 447 28.71 0.15 -6.18
N PHE A 448 27.90 -0.03 -7.23
CA PHE A 448 27.68 -1.33 -7.84
C PHE A 448 28.91 -1.76 -8.65
N THR A 449 29.15 -3.07 -8.73
CA THR A 449 29.97 -3.64 -9.79
C THR A 449 29.27 -3.48 -11.13
N ALA A 450 29.95 -3.75 -12.24
CA ALA A 450 29.33 -3.68 -13.57
C ALA A 450 28.15 -4.66 -13.70
N GLU A 451 28.28 -5.86 -13.14
CA GLU A 451 27.26 -6.90 -13.15
C GLU A 451 26.04 -6.53 -12.28
N GLU A 452 26.25 -6.06 -11.04
CA GLU A 452 25.19 -5.59 -10.16
C GLU A 452 24.44 -4.39 -10.77
N LYS A 453 25.17 -3.47 -11.43
CA LYS A 453 24.58 -2.34 -12.13
C LYS A 453 23.69 -2.81 -13.30
N ARG A 454 24.17 -3.76 -14.10
CA ARG A 454 23.38 -4.37 -15.17
C ARG A 454 22.13 -5.03 -14.62
N GLY A 455 22.23 -5.79 -13.53
CA GLY A 455 21.10 -6.40 -12.86
C GLY A 455 20.07 -5.38 -12.34
N PHE A 456 20.55 -4.26 -11.77
CA PHE A 456 19.67 -3.17 -11.35
C PHE A 456 18.96 -2.52 -12.54
N GLU A 457 19.67 -2.26 -13.65
CA GLU A 457 19.09 -1.73 -14.88
C GLU A 457 17.99 -2.64 -15.43
N LEU A 458 18.23 -3.95 -15.47
CA LEU A 458 17.22 -4.94 -15.87
C LEU A 458 16.01 -4.94 -14.94
N PHE A 459 16.25 -4.94 -13.64
CA PHE A 459 15.22 -4.98 -12.60
C PHE A 459 14.22 -3.83 -12.73
N VAL A 460 14.71 -2.61 -13.05
CA VAL A 460 13.88 -1.40 -13.13
C VAL A 460 13.43 -1.07 -14.55
N THR A 461 13.75 -1.91 -15.52
CA THR A 461 13.43 -1.67 -16.95
C THR A 461 12.31 -2.59 -17.41
N GLU A 462 11.39 -2.01 -18.15
CA GLU A 462 10.29 -2.72 -18.82
C GLU A 462 10.82 -3.69 -19.90
N ASN A 463 10.22 -4.87 -19.99
CA ASN A 463 10.44 -5.77 -21.09
C ASN A 463 9.41 -5.49 -22.20
N GLU A 464 9.79 -4.66 -23.16
CA GLU A 464 8.99 -4.27 -24.31
C GLU A 464 9.81 -4.40 -25.62
N PRO A 465 10.00 -5.64 -26.11
CA PRO A 465 10.86 -5.90 -27.30
C PRO A 465 10.45 -5.13 -28.54
N ARG A 466 9.16 -4.80 -28.71
CA ARG A 466 8.65 -4.03 -29.85
C ARG A 466 9.24 -2.62 -29.91
N SER A 467 9.58 -2.04 -28.78
CA SER A 467 10.22 -0.73 -28.66
C SER A 467 11.75 -0.82 -28.48
N GLY A 468 12.32 -2.03 -28.59
CA GLY A 468 13.75 -2.28 -28.39
C GLY A 468 14.19 -2.22 -26.91
N ARG A 469 13.26 -2.36 -25.96
CA ARG A 469 13.55 -2.41 -24.53
C ARG A 469 13.61 -3.85 -24.06
N TYR A 470 14.67 -4.15 -23.35
CA TYR A 470 14.91 -5.48 -22.78
C TYR A 470 15.20 -5.29 -21.29
N GLY A 471 14.17 -5.45 -20.47
CA GLY A 471 14.20 -5.40 -19.01
C GLY A 471 13.69 -6.70 -18.41
N ALA A 472 13.53 -6.72 -17.10
CA ALA A 472 13.04 -7.87 -16.36
C ALA A 472 11.70 -7.63 -15.64
N ASP A 473 11.08 -6.45 -15.81
CA ASP A 473 9.75 -6.08 -15.28
C ASP A 473 9.56 -6.26 -13.76
N CYS A 474 10.60 -6.55 -12.99
CA CYS A 474 10.50 -6.88 -11.57
C CYS A 474 9.87 -5.75 -10.73
N PHE A 475 10.09 -4.50 -11.16
CA PHE A 475 9.63 -3.31 -10.44
C PHE A 475 8.12 -3.12 -10.40
N HIS A 476 7.35 -3.82 -11.24
CA HIS A 476 5.87 -3.76 -11.22
C HIS A 476 5.31 -4.26 -9.88
N CYS A 477 5.87 -5.36 -9.38
CA CYS A 477 5.48 -5.93 -8.09
C CYS A 477 6.47 -5.56 -6.98
N HIS A 478 7.77 -5.44 -7.31
CA HIS A 478 8.85 -5.21 -6.34
C HIS A 478 9.42 -3.79 -6.42
N GLY A 479 8.57 -2.80 -6.66
CA GLY A 479 8.96 -1.40 -6.70
C GLY A 479 9.17 -0.78 -5.32
N GLY A 480 9.66 0.47 -5.33
CA GLY A 480 9.81 1.27 -4.12
C GLY A 480 10.96 0.86 -3.19
N PRO A 481 11.16 1.59 -2.09
CA PRO A 481 12.26 1.33 -1.16
C PRO A 481 12.05 0.08 -0.30
N LEU A 482 10.83 -0.42 -0.21
CA LEU A 482 10.52 -1.68 0.46
C LEU A 482 10.60 -2.90 -0.48
N LEU A 483 10.79 -2.67 -1.79
CA LEU A 483 10.88 -3.71 -2.82
C LEU A 483 9.68 -4.67 -2.80
N THR A 484 8.50 -4.10 -2.65
CA THR A 484 7.19 -4.76 -2.68
C THR A 484 6.10 -3.72 -2.89
N ASP A 485 5.05 -4.07 -3.60
CA ASP A 485 3.83 -3.26 -3.77
C ASP A 485 2.77 -3.58 -2.70
N HIS A 486 3.05 -4.56 -1.81
CA HIS A 486 2.11 -5.13 -0.84
C HIS A 486 0.82 -5.70 -1.48
N GLY A 487 0.84 -5.96 -2.78
CA GLY A 487 -0.23 -6.57 -3.55
C GLY A 487 -0.28 -8.08 -3.42
N PHE A 488 -1.20 -8.69 -4.19
CA PHE A 488 -1.36 -10.14 -4.29
C PHE A 488 -1.40 -10.50 -5.78
N HIS A 489 -0.49 -11.35 -6.21
CA HIS A 489 -0.31 -11.70 -7.61
C HIS A 489 -0.22 -13.21 -7.80
N ASN A 490 -0.72 -13.69 -8.93
CA ASN A 490 -0.41 -15.03 -9.43
C ASN A 490 0.81 -14.92 -10.34
N ASN A 491 1.93 -15.44 -9.88
CA ASN A 491 3.20 -15.38 -10.59
C ASN A 491 3.45 -16.57 -11.54
N GLY A 492 2.42 -17.33 -11.84
CA GLY A 492 2.50 -18.41 -12.83
C GLY A 492 3.33 -19.63 -12.40
N LEU A 493 3.37 -19.95 -11.09
CA LEU A 493 4.04 -21.17 -10.61
C LEU A 493 3.36 -22.44 -11.08
N ASP A 494 2.04 -22.43 -11.20
CA ASP A 494 1.23 -23.57 -11.58
C ASP A 494 0.11 -23.14 -12.53
N ALA A 495 -0.12 -23.91 -13.61
CA ALA A 495 -1.27 -23.70 -14.49
C ALA A 495 -2.61 -23.95 -13.77
N TYR A 496 -2.60 -24.85 -12.79
CA TYR A 496 -3.75 -25.20 -11.95
C TYR A 496 -3.32 -25.17 -10.48
N PRO A 497 -3.35 -24.01 -9.81
CA PRO A 497 -2.91 -23.86 -8.42
C PRO A 497 -3.69 -24.79 -7.48
N LYS A 498 -3.01 -25.65 -6.75
CA LYS A 498 -3.58 -26.49 -5.69
C LYS A 498 -3.83 -25.67 -4.43
N ASP A 499 -2.91 -24.79 -4.10
CA ASP A 499 -3.13 -23.76 -3.08
C ASP A 499 -3.78 -22.55 -3.73
N VAL A 500 -5.01 -22.28 -3.32
CA VAL A 500 -5.83 -21.22 -3.92
C VAL A 500 -5.44 -19.80 -3.48
N GLY A 501 -4.46 -19.67 -2.56
CA GLY A 501 -3.93 -18.38 -2.11
C GLY A 501 -5.00 -17.44 -1.54
N LEU A 502 -4.99 -16.19 -1.99
CA LEU A 502 -5.91 -15.13 -1.57
C LEU A 502 -7.40 -15.51 -1.72
N ARG A 503 -7.75 -16.34 -2.69
CA ARG A 503 -9.14 -16.83 -2.85
C ARG A 503 -9.67 -17.49 -1.59
N LYS A 504 -8.82 -18.12 -0.78
CA LYS A 504 -9.26 -18.73 0.49
C LYS A 504 -9.80 -17.67 1.46
N THR A 505 -9.27 -16.47 1.41
CA THR A 505 -9.64 -15.33 2.26
C THR A 505 -10.82 -14.55 1.70
N THR A 506 -10.83 -14.31 0.39
CA THR A 506 -11.83 -13.44 -0.26
C THR A 506 -13.05 -14.18 -0.77
N GLY A 507 -12.94 -15.48 -1.02
CA GLY A 507 -13.97 -16.27 -1.72
C GLY A 507 -14.08 -15.96 -3.23
N ASN A 508 -13.35 -14.96 -3.74
CA ASN A 508 -13.44 -14.54 -5.13
C ASN A 508 -12.65 -15.50 -6.04
N PRO A 509 -13.27 -16.15 -7.05
CA PRO A 509 -12.55 -17.01 -8.00
C PRO A 509 -11.39 -16.33 -8.73
N ALA A 510 -11.48 -15.03 -8.96
CA ALA A 510 -10.42 -14.24 -9.61
C ALA A 510 -9.15 -14.12 -8.77
N ASP A 511 -9.21 -14.44 -7.48
CA ASP A 511 -8.05 -14.43 -6.58
C ASP A 511 -7.37 -15.81 -6.47
N ASN A 512 -7.75 -16.77 -7.32
CA ASN A 512 -7.20 -18.10 -7.30
C ASN A 512 -5.70 -18.10 -7.63
N GLY A 513 -4.87 -18.67 -6.73
CA GLY A 513 -3.42 -18.75 -6.91
C GLY A 513 -2.69 -17.41 -6.74
N LYS A 514 -3.35 -16.34 -6.28
CA LYS A 514 -2.69 -15.08 -5.92
C LYS A 514 -2.12 -15.17 -4.50
N PHE A 515 -0.88 -14.73 -4.36
CA PHE A 515 -0.15 -14.66 -3.09
C PHE A 515 0.44 -13.27 -2.87
N ALA A 516 0.66 -12.92 -1.59
CA ALA A 516 1.26 -11.65 -1.24
C ALA A 516 2.65 -11.49 -1.87
N THR A 517 2.93 -10.34 -2.45
CA THR A 517 4.28 -9.96 -2.90
C THR A 517 5.19 -9.79 -1.70
N PRO A 518 6.21 -10.63 -1.49
CA PRO A 518 7.16 -10.42 -0.40
C PRO A 518 8.10 -9.25 -0.73
N SER A 519 8.65 -8.62 0.31
CA SER A 519 9.79 -7.73 0.10
C SER A 519 11.01 -8.53 -0.40
N LEU A 520 11.75 -7.98 -1.37
CA LEU A 520 13.02 -8.58 -1.80
C LEU A 520 14.20 -8.18 -0.91
N ARG A 521 13.99 -7.38 0.12
CA ARG A 521 15.04 -7.10 1.10
C ARG A 521 15.47 -8.40 1.76
N ASN A 522 16.77 -8.56 1.91
CA ASN A 522 17.40 -9.78 2.48
C ASN A 522 17.07 -11.07 1.75
N ILE A 523 16.63 -11.00 0.49
CA ILE A 523 16.17 -12.17 -0.25
C ILE A 523 17.23 -13.27 -0.34
N ALA A 524 18.52 -12.93 -0.36
CA ALA A 524 19.60 -13.91 -0.37
C ALA A 524 19.73 -14.75 0.93
N LEU A 525 19.07 -14.33 2.02
CA LEU A 525 19.08 -15.04 3.31
C LEU A 525 17.84 -15.91 3.53
N THR A 526 16.77 -15.71 2.75
CA THR A 526 15.43 -16.23 3.05
C THR A 526 15.02 -17.42 2.18
N ALA A 527 15.98 -18.16 1.65
CA ALA A 527 15.71 -19.43 1.01
C ALA A 527 15.06 -20.45 2.00
N PRO A 528 14.22 -21.39 1.52
CA PRO A 528 13.74 -21.56 0.15
C PRO A 528 12.59 -20.63 -0.20
N TYR A 529 12.32 -20.45 -1.49
CA TYR A 529 11.50 -19.40 -2.03
C TYR A 529 10.13 -19.84 -2.52
N MET A 530 9.25 -18.85 -2.76
CA MET A 530 7.84 -18.94 -3.09
C MET A 530 6.99 -19.34 -1.87
N HIS A 531 5.66 -19.26 -2.04
CA HIS A 531 4.73 -19.58 -0.94
C HIS A 531 4.84 -21.03 -0.45
N ASP A 532 5.31 -21.94 -1.29
CA ASP A 532 5.47 -23.37 -0.99
C ASP A 532 6.93 -23.80 -0.88
N GLY A 533 7.88 -22.88 -0.94
CA GLY A 533 9.30 -23.15 -0.77
C GLY A 533 9.90 -24.12 -1.80
N ARG A 534 9.43 -24.05 -3.06
CA ARG A 534 9.85 -24.99 -4.12
C ARG A 534 11.23 -24.71 -4.71
N PHE A 535 11.70 -23.47 -4.65
CA PHE A 535 13.01 -23.07 -5.19
C PHE A 535 14.00 -22.85 -4.06
N GLU A 536 15.22 -23.34 -4.26
CA GLU A 536 16.28 -23.26 -3.25
C GLU A 536 17.28 -22.12 -3.53
N THR A 537 17.32 -21.62 -4.77
CA THR A 537 18.30 -20.63 -5.21
C THR A 537 17.63 -19.43 -5.87
N LEU A 538 18.33 -18.29 -5.90
CA LEU A 538 17.89 -17.10 -6.63
C LEU A 538 17.92 -17.33 -8.15
N GLU A 539 18.86 -18.15 -8.59
CA GLU A 539 19.01 -18.58 -9.97
C GLU A 539 17.74 -19.29 -10.47
N GLU A 540 17.19 -20.22 -9.69
CA GLU A 540 15.93 -20.93 -10.01
C GLU A 540 14.74 -19.97 -10.10
N ILE A 541 14.69 -18.92 -9.25
CA ILE A 541 13.64 -17.90 -9.31
C ILE A 541 13.75 -17.09 -10.61
N VAL A 542 14.95 -16.63 -10.94
CA VAL A 542 15.17 -15.82 -12.14
C VAL A 542 14.88 -16.62 -13.39
N GLU A 543 15.26 -17.91 -13.42
CA GLU A 543 14.92 -18.83 -14.51
C GLU A 543 13.40 -19.05 -14.61
N HIS A 544 12.68 -19.20 -13.48
CA HIS A 544 11.22 -19.29 -13.50
C HIS A 544 10.59 -18.09 -14.22
N TYR A 545 10.99 -16.86 -13.90
CA TYR A 545 10.49 -15.65 -14.57
C TYR A 545 11.00 -15.52 -16.01
N SER A 546 12.16 -16.11 -16.33
CA SER A 546 12.73 -16.11 -17.69
C SER A 546 11.96 -17.01 -18.64
N SER A 547 11.59 -18.22 -18.21
CA SER A 547 11.06 -19.27 -19.12
C SER A 547 10.04 -20.22 -18.48
N GLY A 548 9.81 -20.16 -17.16
CA GLY A 548 9.03 -21.15 -16.40
C GLY A 548 7.58 -20.74 -16.08
N ILE A 549 7.11 -19.57 -16.51
CA ILE A 549 5.78 -19.05 -16.20
C ILE A 549 4.69 -19.93 -16.84
N GLN A 550 3.81 -20.47 -16.00
CA GLN A 550 2.67 -21.27 -16.45
C GLN A 550 1.44 -20.39 -16.69
N PRO A 551 0.78 -20.51 -17.84
CA PRO A 551 -0.43 -19.74 -18.12
C PRO A 551 -1.61 -20.22 -17.26
N SER A 552 -2.39 -19.27 -16.74
CA SER A 552 -3.64 -19.53 -16.02
C SER A 552 -4.60 -18.35 -16.20
N GLU A 553 -5.87 -18.54 -15.86
CA GLU A 553 -6.90 -17.49 -15.97
C GLU A 553 -6.65 -16.30 -15.04
N THR A 554 -5.88 -16.51 -13.97
CA THR A 554 -5.59 -15.50 -12.94
C THR A 554 -4.12 -15.05 -12.95
N LEU A 555 -3.34 -15.47 -13.97
CA LEU A 555 -1.96 -15.02 -14.15
C LEU A 555 -1.89 -13.49 -14.18
N ASP A 556 -0.92 -12.92 -13.47
CA ASP A 556 -0.75 -11.47 -13.45
C ASP A 556 -0.61 -10.88 -14.86
N PRO A 557 -1.33 -9.80 -15.20
CA PRO A 557 -1.31 -9.19 -16.54
C PRO A 557 0.09 -8.78 -16.99
N ASN A 558 0.95 -8.32 -16.07
CA ASN A 558 2.34 -7.96 -16.39
C ASN A 558 3.18 -9.16 -16.80
N LEU A 559 2.83 -10.36 -16.37
CA LEU A 559 3.45 -11.62 -16.81
C LEU A 559 2.74 -12.20 -18.04
N ALA A 560 1.41 -12.09 -18.09
CA ALA A 560 0.60 -12.61 -19.19
C ALA A 560 0.83 -11.89 -20.54
N LYS A 561 1.44 -10.68 -20.53
CA LYS A 561 1.81 -9.95 -21.76
C LYS A 561 2.99 -10.58 -22.51
N HIS A 562 3.77 -11.47 -21.87
CA HIS A 562 4.95 -12.10 -22.46
C HIS A 562 4.61 -13.39 -23.22
N ALA A 563 4.92 -13.42 -24.52
CA ALA A 563 4.41 -14.43 -25.44
C ALA A 563 5.02 -15.85 -25.31
N ARG A 564 6.06 -16.05 -24.47
CA ARG A 564 6.87 -17.29 -24.45
C ARG A 564 6.97 -17.98 -23.09
N GLY A 565 5.98 -17.76 -22.21
CA GLY A 565 6.04 -18.33 -20.85
C GLY A 565 7.09 -17.67 -19.96
N GLY A 566 7.49 -16.42 -20.29
CA GLY A 566 8.44 -15.63 -19.50
C GLY A 566 9.16 -14.55 -20.30
N LEU A 567 10.16 -13.95 -19.64
CA LEU A 567 10.88 -12.76 -20.14
C LEU A 567 11.92 -13.10 -21.23
N GLY A 568 12.38 -14.36 -21.29
CA GLY A 568 13.40 -14.81 -22.27
C GLY A 568 14.77 -14.18 -22.07
N LEU A 569 15.20 -14.05 -20.80
CA LEU A 569 16.48 -13.43 -20.45
C LEU A 569 17.68 -14.30 -20.86
N SER A 570 18.77 -13.66 -21.28
CA SER A 570 20.05 -14.37 -21.48
C SER A 570 20.64 -14.85 -20.17
N GLU A 571 21.47 -15.90 -20.18
CA GLU A 571 22.19 -16.38 -18.99
C GLU A 571 22.99 -15.27 -18.29
N ALA A 572 23.62 -14.37 -19.08
CA ALA A 572 24.36 -13.24 -18.54
C ALA A 572 23.43 -12.22 -17.82
N ASP A 573 22.24 -11.96 -18.36
CA ASP A 573 21.27 -11.06 -17.74
C ASP A 573 20.63 -11.69 -16.49
N GLN A 574 20.42 -13.01 -16.50
CA GLN A 574 19.99 -13.75 -15.30
C GLN A 574 21.03 -13.67 -14.18
N ALA A 575 22.31 -13.92 -14.49
CA ALA A 575 23.40 -13.79 -13.52
C ALA A 575 23.50 -12.36 -12.97
N ALA A 576 23.34 -11.35 -13.81
CA ALA A 576 23.35 -9.96 -13.40
C ALA A 576 22.19 -9.62 -12.45
N LEU A 577 20.98 -10.12 -12.71
CA LEU A 577 19.83 -9.96 -11.80
C LEU A 577 20.11 -10.61 -10.45
N VAL A 578 20.65 -11.83 -10.41
CA VAL A 578 21.03 -12.51 -9.17
C VAL A 578 22.09 -11.69 -8.41
N ALA A 579 23.10 -11.16 -9.11
CA ALA A 579 24.11 -10.31 -8.50
C ALA A 579 23.47 -9.06 -7.87
N PHE A 580 22.51 -8.42 -8.54
CA PHE A 580 21.76 -7.30 -7.97
C PHE A 580 20.94 -7.71 -6.75
N LEU A 581 20.18 -8.81 -6.83
CA LEU A 581 19.34 -9.29 -5.71
C LEU A 581 20.18 -9.53 -4.44
N LYS A 582 21.40 -10.05 -4.57
CA LYS A 582 22.33 -10.23 -3.45
C LYS A 582 22.73 -8.91 -2.77
N THR A 583 22.69 -7.76 -3.49
CA THR A 583 22.96 -6.43 -2.91
C THR A 583 21.87 -5.94 -1.95
N LEU A 584 20.71 -6.60 -1.90
CA LEU A 584 19.57 -6.23 -1.07
C LEU A 584 19.69 -6.75 0.37
N THR A 585 20.79 -7.41 0.70
CA THR A 585 21.07 -7.97 2.04
C THR A 585 21.58 -6.88 2.98
N ASP A 586 20.96 -6.78 4.16
CA ASP A 586 21.39 -5.90 5.26
C ASP A 586 22.40 -6.67 6.11
N PRO A 587 23.66 -6.16 6.26
CA PRO A 587 24.68 -6.83 7.03
C PRO A 587 24.34 -7.10 8.49
N LYS A 588 23.38 -6.34 9.06
CA LYS A 588 22.94 -6.55 10.44
C LYS A 588 22.18 -7.86 10.64
N LEU A 589 21.57 -8.39 9.57
CA LEU A 589 20.89 -9.69 9.58
C LEU A 589 21.80 -10.82 9.12
N ASP A 590 22.88 -10.51 8.37
CA ASP A 590 23.85 -11.48 7.87
C ASP A 590 24.90 -11.90 8.94
N GLN A 591 24.91 -11.25 10.11
CA GLN A 591 25.86 -11.61 11.17
C GLN A 591 25.46 -12.91 11.85
N THR A 592 26.01 -14.01 11.38
CA THR A 592 25.95 -15.36 11.95
C THR A 592 26.86 -15.54 13.18
N GLY A 593 27.18 -14.48 13.93
CA GLY A 593 28.14 -14.54 15.03
C GLY A 593 27.79 -13.62 16.19
N ASP A 594 27.56 -14.24 17.34
CA ASP A 594 27.81 -13.78 18.70
C ASP A 594 27.14 -12.50 19.22
N ARG A 595 25.93 -12.67 19.79
CA ARG A 595 25.24 -11.62 20.56
C ARG A 595 25.70 -11.42 22.00
N ASN A 596 26.74 -12.11 22.46
CA ASN A 596 27.24 -11.93 23.83
C ASN A 596 28.16 -10.72 24.03
N GLN A 597 28.42 -9.89 22.99
CA GLN A 597 29.36 -8.77 23.10
C GLN A 597 28.74 -7.37 23.03
N THR A 598 27.43 -7.19 22.78
CA THR A 598 26.86 -5.86 22.56
C THR A 598 26.16 -5.25 23.77
N ILE A 599 25.99 -5.97 24.89
CA ILE A 599 25.41 -5.40 26.14
C ILE A 599 26.48 -4.74 27.04
N ALA A 600 27.78 -4.88 26.73
CA ALA A 600 28.87 -4.36 27.56
C ALA A 600 29.45 -2.99 27.13
N ALA A 601 28.88 -2.30 26.15
CA ALA A 601 29.47 -1.06 25.59
C ALA A 601 28.59 0.19 25.73
N THR A 602 27.59 0.19 26.63
CA THR A 602 26.86 1.42 27.03
C THR A 602 26.50 1.35 28.51
N GLN A 603 27.50 1.43 29.35
CA GLN A 603 27.41 1.94 30.73
C GLN A 603 28.18 3.25 30.78
#